data_d4a00060b44e315d6a64e134ece987dd
#
_entry.id   d4a00060b44e315d6a64e134ece987dd
#
_cell.length_a   1.000
_cell.length_b   1.000
_cell.length_c   1.000
_cell.angle_alpha   90.00
_cell.angle_beta   90.00
_cell.angle_gamma   90.00
#
_symmetry.space_group_name_H-M   'P 1'
#
loop_
_entity.id
_entity.type
_entity.pdbx_description
1 polymer ?
#
loop_
_entity_poly.entity_id
_entity_poly.type
_entity_poly.pdbx_seq_one_letter_code
_entity_poly.pdbx_strand_id
1 'polypeptide(L)'
;NKKLKLKQSDIKLNGWSIESRIYAEDPTKDFMPSIGRILEYLEPHSLNFEGGKIRNDTGITPGSEISIYYDPMISKLAVHHKDRSSAIELMINSLQSYYLSGVENNIGFLISILNDKKFKKGSLSTNFIKDKFNTGYQPEMGITEDVIRKISIASVLVFIKQLRKIDFSNSNEFTVKILEQYINLKIDKI
;
A
#
# COMPACT_ATOMS: atom_id res chain seq x y z
N ASN A 1 -7.43 -16.76 -40.16
CA ASN A 1 -7.84 -17.75 -39.17
C ASN A 1 -6.69 -18.73 -38.91
N LYS A 2 -5.96 -18.55 -37.80
CA LYS A 2 -4.93 -19.52 -37.35
C LYS A 2 -5.52 -20.31 -36.17
N LYS A 3 -5.32 -21.65 -36.17
CA LYS A 3 -5.69 -22.52 -35.06
C LYS A 3 -4.82 -22.16 -33.81
N LEU A 4 -5.39 -22.21 -32.61
CA LEU A 4 -4.61 -22.14 -31.38
C LEU A 4 -3.60 -23.30 -31.35
N LYS A 5 -2.36 -22.99 -30.94
CA LYS A 5 -1.31 -24.00 -30.75
C LYS A 5 -1.44 -24.74 -29.44
N LEU A 6 -2.16 -24.14 -28.44
CA LEU A 6 -2.40 -24.70 -27.12
C LEU A 6 -3.52 -25.74 -27.15
N LYS A 7 -3.33 -26.85 -26.47
CA LYS A 7 -4.34 -27.87 -26.17
C LYS A 7 -4.81 -27.72 -24.71
N GLN A 8 -6.00 -28.21 -24.39
CA GLN A 8 -6.51 -28.19 -23.02
C GLN A 8 -5.57 -28.90 -22.03
N SER A 9 -4.91 -29.98 -22.46
CA SER A 9 -3.91 -30.72 -21.68
C SER A 9 -2.67 -29.93 -21.29
N ASP A 10 -2.38 -28.82 -22.00
CA ASP A 10 -1.21 -27.99 -21.74
C ASP A 10 -1.47 -26.97 -20.61
N ILE A 11 -2.75 -26.77 -20.27
CA ILE A 11 -3.19 -25.87 -19.22
C ILE A 11 -3.01 -26.55 -17.85
N LYS A 12 -2.08 -26.06 -17.06
CA LYS A 12 -1.81 -26.54 -15.69
C LYS A 12 -1.90 -25.41 -14.71
N LEU A 13 -2.47 -25.68 -13.53
CA LEU A 13 -2.39 -24.78 -12.40
C LEU A 13 -0.99 -24.86 -11.81
N ASN A 14 -0.35 -23.72 -11.68
CA ASN A 14 0.99 -23.59 -11.11
C ASN A 14 1.04 -22.40 -10.16
N GLY A 15 1.22 -22.69 -8.86
CA GLY A 15 1.28 -21.68 -7.83
C GLY A 15 -0.08 -21.06 -7.48
N TRP A 16 -0.03 -19.86 -6.89
CA TRP A 16 -1.17 -19.12 -6.38
C TRP A 16 -1.13 -17.68 -6.83
N SER A 17 -2.29 -17.15 -7.22
CA SER A 17 -2.46 -15.76 -7.58
C SER A 17 -3.48 -15.08 -6.67
N ILE A 18 -3.21 -13.82 -6.36
CA ILE A 18 -4.13 -12.94 -5.64
C ILE A 18 -4.27 -11.67 -6.46
N GLU A 19 -5.50 -11.18 -6.62
CA GLU A 19 -5.80 -9.88 -7.21
C GLU A 19 -6.39 -8.98 -6.12
N SER A 20 -5.90 -7.75 -6.05
CA SER A 20 -6.47 -6.66 -5.26
C SER A 20 -6.90 -5.54 -6.19
N ARG A 21 -8.16 -5.11 -6.07
CA ARG A 21 -8.67 -3.96 -6.80
C ARG A 21 -8.52 -2.72 -5.95
N ILE A 22 -7.77 -1.76 -6.46
CA ILE A 22 -7.53 -0.48 -5.79
C ILE A 22 -8.57 0.50 -6.28
N TYR A 23 -9.32 1.07 -5.32
CA TYR A 23 -10.39 2.02 -5.55
C TYR A 23 -10.10 3.35 -4.87
N ALA A 24 -10.53 4.45 -5.51
CA ALA A 24 -10.61 5.76 -4.88
C ALA A 24 -11.87 5.82 -4.02
N GLU A 25 -11.81 5.21 -2.84
CA GLU A 25 -12.91 5.10 -1.87
C GLU A 25 -12.36 5.32 -0.46
N ASP A 26 -13.19 5.89 0.42
CA ASP A 26 -12.86 6.03 1.85
C ASP A 26 -13.49 4.88 2.66
N PRO A 27 -12.70 3.86 3.05
CA PRO A 27 -13.22 2.73 3.82
C PRO A 27 -13.73 3.12 5.22
N THR A 28 -13.33 4.28 5.75
CA THR A 28 -13.78 4.77 7.06
C THR A 28 -15.17 5.41 6.98
N LYS A 29 -15.59 5.76 5.77
CA LYS A 29 -16.90 6.35 5.45
C LYS A 29 -17.74 5.43 4.57
N ASP A 30 -17.82 4.17 4.98
CA ASP A 30 -18.62 3.15 4.27
C ASP A 30 -18.31 3.05 2.77
N PHE A 31 -17.01 3.12 2.43
CA PHE A 31 -16.52 3.06 1.05
C PHE A 31 -17.08 4.14 0.12
N MET A 32 -17.37 5.32 0.66
CA MET A 32 -17.80 6.46 -0.14
C MET A 32 -16.73 6.79 -1.20
N PRO A 33 -17.12 6.98 -2.49
CA PRO A 33 -16.18 7.36 -3.53
C PRO A 33 -15.43 8.65 -3.20
N SER A 34 -14.13 8.64 -3.35
CA SER A 34 -13.25 9.80 -3.18
C SER A 34 -12.96 10.43 -4.54
N ILE A 35 -13.58 11.58 -4.79
CA ILE A 35 -13.47 12.31 -6.03
C ILE A 35 -12.30 13.28 -5.92
N GLY A 36 -11.56 13.47 -7.00
CA GLY A 36 -10.49 14.44 -7.03
C GLY A 36 -9.41 14.12 -8.06
N ARG A 37 -8.35 14.91 -8.03
CA ARG A 37 -7.21 14.75 -8.90
C ARG A 37 -6.13 13.92 -8.22
N ILE A 38 -5.62 12.93 -8.92
CA ILE A 38 -4.43 12.18 -8.52
C ILE A 38 -3.21 13.11 -8.59
N LEU A 39 -2.60 13.39 -7.45
CA LEU A 39 -1.43 14.25 -7.37
C LEU A 39 -0.15 13.46 -7.65
N GLU A 40 0.01 12.33 -6.99
CA GLU A 40 1.15 11.44 -7.17
C GLU A 40 0.66 10.00 -7.27
N TYR A 41 1.33 9.24 -8.12
CA TYR A 41 1.03 7.85 -8.39
C TYR A 41 2.31 7.10 -8.68
N LEU A 42 2.70 6.22 -7.77
CA LEU A 42 3.82 5.30 -7.94
C LEU A 42 3.33 3.87 -7.79
N GLU A 43 3.51 3.10 -8.84
CA GLU A 43 3.17 1.68 -8.85
C GLU A 43 4.19 0.86 -8.07
N PRO A 44 3.78 -0.28 -7.50
CA PRO A 44 4.72 -1.23 -6.95
C PRO A 44 5.60 -1.74 -8.10
N HIS A 45 6.83 -1.26 -8.16
CA HIS A 45 7.80 -1.81 -9.09
C HIS A 45 8.09 -3.27 -8.69
N SER A 46 8.50 -4.07 -9.69
CA SER A 46 8.93 -5.45 -9.45
C SER A 46 10.06 -5.47 -8.42
N LEU A 47 9.65 -5.43 -7.15
CA LEU A 47 10.54 -5.75 -6.06
C LEU A 47 11.05 -7.16 -6.36
N ASN A 48 12.36 -7.38 -6.34
CA ASN A 48 12.97 -8.67 -6.56
C ASN A 48 12.59 -9.64 -5.43
N PHE A 49 11.33 -10.08 -5.46
CA PHE A 49 10.88 -11.20 -4.62
C PHE A 49 11.23 -12.47 -5.36
N GLU A 50 12.17 -13.23 -4.81
CA GLU A 50 12.58 -14.51 -5.40
C GLU A 50 11.37 -15.38 -5.72
N GLY A 51 11.13 -15.62 -7.00
CA GLY A 51 10.08 -16.49 -7.52
C GLY A 51 8.67 -15.86 -7.60
N GLY A 52 8.48 -14.62 -7.18
CA GLY A 52 7.19 -13.90 -7.29
C GLY A 52 7.07 -13.09 -8.58
N LYS A 53 5.83 -12.89 -9.03
CA LYS A 53 5.49 -12.00 -10.16
C LYS A 53 4.45 -10.99 -9.73
N ILE A 54 4.61 -9.75 -10.18
CA ILE A 54 3.67 -8.65 -9.93
C ILE A 54 3.22 -8.12 -11.29
N ARG A 55 1.91 -7.84 -11.41
CA ARG A 55 1.30 -7.15 -12.54
C ARG A 55 0.32 -6.12 -12.02
N ASN A 56 0.45 -4.89 -12.47
CA ASN A 56 -0.49 -3.82 -12.17
C ASN A 56 -1.14 -3.34 -13.47
N ASP A 57 -2.45 -3.56 -13.59
CA ASP A 57 -3.24 -3.08 -14.72
C ASP A 57 -3.91 -1.77 -14.28
N THR A 58 -3.36 -0.65 -14.70
CA THR A 58 -3.82 0.70 -14.32
C THR A 58 -4.40 1.47 -15.51
N GLY A 59 -5.38 2.32 -15.22
CA GLY A 59 -5.96 3.24 -16.19
C GLY A 59 -5.68 4.71 -15.88
N ILE A 60 -4.84 5.00 -14.87
CA ILE A 60 -4.55 6.36 -14.41
C ILE A 60 -3.06 6.70 -14.49
N THR A 61 -2.79 8.00 -14.49
CA THR A 61 -1.46 8.60 -14.37
C THR A 61 -1.54 9.78 -13.41
N PRO A 62 -0.40 10.32 -12.91
CA PRO A 62 -0.41 11.59 -12.18
C PRO A 62 -1.13 12.67 -12.98
N GLY A 63 -2.03 13.40 -12.32
CA GLY A 63 -2.90 14.40 -12.94
C GLY A 63 -4.25 13.88 -13.45
N SER A 64 -4.48 12.55 -13.49
CA SER A 64 -5.81 11.99 -13.80
C SER A 64 -6.85 12.43 -12.78
N GLU A 65 -8.09 12.55 -13.22
CA GLU A 65 -9.23 12.96 -12.38
C GLU A 65 -10.15 11.76 -12.14
N ILE A 66 -10.49 11.52 -10.88
CA ILE A 66 -11.50 10.54 -10.47
C ILE A 66 -12.84 11.24 -10.44
N SER A 67 -13.75 10.78 -11.29
CA SER A 67 -15.06 11.37 -11.52
C SER A 67 -16.17 10.57 -10.83
N ILE A 68 -17.27 11.27 -10.47
CA ILE A 68 -18.50 10.62 -9.95
C ILE A 68 -19.27 9.83 -11.01
N TYR A 69 -18.97 10.04 -12.29
CA TYR A 69 -19.73 9.45 -13.40
C TYR A 69 -19.24 8.06 -13.81
N TYR A 70 -18.12 7.62 -13.27
CA TYR A 70 -17.48 6.35 -13.61
C TYR A 70 -17.10 5.58 -12.35
N ASP A 71 -16.81 4.29 -12.54
CA ASP A 71 -16.25 3.43 -11.49
C ASP A 71 -14.95 4.06 -10.93
N PRO A 72 -14.84 4.26 -9.61
CA PRO A 72 -13.65 4.84 -8.99
C PRO A 72 -12.46 3.87 -8.94
N MET A 73 -12.48 2.79 -9.72
CA MET A 73 -11.38 1.83 -9.78
C MET A 73 -10.13 2.44 -10.40
N ILE A 74 -9.03 2.42 -9.65
CA ILE A 74 -7.74 2.97 -10.04
C ILE A 74 -6.93 1.93 -10.80
N SER A 75 -6.83 0.73 -10.22
CA SER A 75 -6.03 -0.35 -10.81
C SER A 75 -6.41 -1.72 -10.28
N LYS A 76 -5.92 -2.75 -10.98
CA LYS A 76 -5.96 -4.15 -10.56
C LYS A 76 -4.53 -4.63 -10.35
N LEU A 77 -4.16 -4.80 -9.10
CA LEU A 77 -2.86 -5.34 -8.72
C LEU A 77 -2.96 -6.86 -8.56
N ALA A 78 -2.26 -7.59 -9.39
CA ALA A 78 -2.21 -9.05 -9.35
C ALA A 78 -0.80 -9.52 -9.00
N VAL A 79 -0.72 -10.50 -8.11
CA VAL A 79 0.53 -11.18 -7.77
C VAL A 79 0.40 -12.68 -8.02
N HIS A 80 1.54 -13.32 -8.27
CA HIS A 80 1.65 -14.78 -8.37
C HIS A 80 2.88 -15.26 -7.62
N HIS A 81 2.74 -16.36 -6.86
CA HIS A 81 3.87 -17.01 -6.17
C HIS A 81 3.66 -18.53 -6.10
N LYS A 82 4.71 -19.27 -5.72
CA LYS A 82 4.70 -20.74 -5.62
C LYS A 82 3.65 -21.32 -4.68
N ASP A 83 3.34 -20.61 -3.59
CA ASP A 83 2.37 -21.00 -2.58
C ASP A 83 1.51 -19.81 -2.12
N ARG A 84 0.40 -20.10 -1.42
CA ARG A 84 -0.57 -19.10 -0.99
C ARG A 84 -0.01 -18.11 0.02
N SER A 85 0.79 -18.57 0.97
CA SER A 85 1.36 -17.69 2.01
C SER A 85 2.31 -16.69 1.39
N SER A 86 3.18 -17.14 0.51
CA SER A 86 4.10 -16.27 -0.24
C SER A 86 3.37 -15.30 -1.17
N ALA A 87 2.26 -15.72 -1.78
CA ALA A 87 1.42 -14.82 -2.58
C ALA A 87 0.75 -13.73 -1.71
N ILE A 88 0.29 -14.06 -0.50
CA ILE A 88 -0.27 -13.08 0.45
C ILE A 88 0.81 -12.08 0.87
N GLU A 89 2.00 -12.54 1.24
CA GLU A 89 3.11 -11.69 1.63
C GLU A 89 3.54 -10.75 0.50
N LEU A 90 3.66 -11.29 -0.72
CA LEU A 90 3.97 -10.52 -1.90
C LEU A 90 2.92 -9.43 -2.16
N MET A 91 1.62 -9.75 -2.02
CA MET A 91 0.55 -8.77 -2.17
C MET A 91 0.61 -7.67 -1.10
N ILE A 92 0.83 -8.02 0.17
CA ILE A 92 0.98 -7.04 1.26
C ILE A 92 2.14 -6.09 0.97
N ASN A 93 3.32 -6.62 0.62
CA ASN A 93 4.50 -5.83 0.32
C ASN A 93 4.30 -4.93 -0.91
N SER A 94 3.60 -5.44 -1.93
CA SER A 94 3.25 -4.66 -3.12
C SER A 94 2.30 -3.51 -2.79
N LEU A 95 1.27 -3.75 -1.97
CA LEU A 95 0.35 -2.70 -1.51
C LEU A 95 1.05 -1.66 -0.63
N GLN A 96 1.98 -2.07 0.23
CA GLN A 96 2.76 -1.15 1.07
C GLN A 96 3.74 -0.27 0.28
N SER A 97 4.21 -0.75 -0.87
CA SER A 97 5.07 0.04 -1.77
C SER A 97 4.29 0.90 -2.76
N TYR A 98 2.97 0.77 -2.77
CA TYR A 98 2.09 1.58 -3.59
C TYR A 98 1.97 2.98 -3.00
N TYR A 99 2.22 4.01 -3.80
CA TYR A 99 2.03 5.39 -3.37
C TYR A 99 0.99 6.09 -4.24
N LEU A 100 -0.05 6.57 -3.58
CA LEU A 100 -1.19 7.24 -4.20
C LEU A 100 -1.61 8.41 -3.33
N SER A 101 -1.62 9.61 -3.88
CA SER A 101 -2.05 10.83 -3.19
C SER A 101 -3.02 11.66 -4.01
N GLY A 102 -3.80 12.50 -3.34
CA GLY A 102 -4.84 13.36 -3.92
C GLY A 102 -6.26 12.85 -3.71
N VAL A 103 -6.44 11.55 -3.45
CA VAL A 103 -7.72 10.92 -3.12
C VAL A 103 -7.54 9.90 -1.99
N GLU A 104 -8.60 9.67 -1.21
CA GLU A 104 -8.65 8.53 -0.30
C GLU A 104 -8.71 7.23 -1.10
N ASN A 105 -8.20 6.14 -0.54
CA ASN A 105 -8.16 4.85 -1.20
C ASN A 105 -8.29 3.68 -0.23
N ASN A 106 -8.56 2.50 -0.77
CA ASN A 106 -8.81 1.29 0.01
C ASN A 106 -7.56 0.44 0.31
N ILE A 107 -6.35 0.92 0.03
CA ILE A 107 -5.11 0.13 0.20
C ILE A 107 -4.94 -0.37 1.63
N GLY A 108 -5.12 0.50 2.64
CA GLY A 108 -5.03 0.13 4.04
C GLY A 108 -6.04 -0.95 4.45
N PHE A 109 -7.26 -0.86 3.94
CA PHE A 109 -8.30 -1.87 4.14
C PHE A 109 -7.91 -3.22 3.53
N LEU A 110 -7.37 -3.25 2.31
CA LEU A 110 -6.89 -4.46 1.65
C LEU A 110 -5.76 -5.12 2.45
N ILE A 111 -4.80 -4.35 2.96
CA ILE A 111 -3.72 -4.85 3.82
C ILE A 111 -4.28 -5.48 5.10
N SER A 112 -5.30 -4.88 5.71
CA SER A 112 -5.92 -5.41 6.93
C SER A 112 -6.65 -6.74 6.69
N ILE A 113 -7.27 -6.92 5.53
CA ILE A 113 -7.87 -8.19 5.09
C ILE A 113 -6.79 -9.26 4.93
N LEU A 114 -5.72 -8.96 4.19
CA LEU A 114 -4.63 -9.90 3.90
C LEU A 114 -3.88 -10.34 5.17
N ASN A 115 -3.81 -9.46 6.17
CA ASN A 115 -3.19 -9.77 7.46
C ASN A 115 -4.09 -10.59 8.40
N ASP A 116 -5.38 -10.69 8.10
CA ASP A 116 -6.31 -11.42 8.97
C ASP A 116 -5.98 -12.91 9.08
N LYS A 117 -6.09 -13.46 10.28
CA LYS A 117 -5.77 -14.87 10.57
C LYS A 117 -6.70 -15.85 9.81
N LYS A 118 -8.00 -15.51 9.67
CA LYS A 118 -8.95 -16.33 8.91
C LYS A 118 -8.63 -16.29 7.42
N PHE A 119 -8.29 -15.09 6.90
CA PHE A 119 -7.85 -14.93 5.52
C PHE A 119 -6.59 -15.76 5.23
N LYS A 120 -5.57 -15.65 6.08
CA LYS A 120 -4.31 -16.42 5.95
C LYS A 120 -4.55 -17.94 5.99
N LYS A 121 -5.49 -18.40 6.82
CA LYS A 121 -5.88 -19.83 6.92
C LYS A 121 -6.79 -20.31 5.77
N GLY A 122 -7.33 -19.40 4.96
CA GLY A 122 -8.31 -19.76 3.92
C GLY A 122 -9.71 -20.07 4.45
N SER A 123 -10.00 -19.76 5.72
CA SER A 123 -11.32 -19.96 6.34
C SER A 123 -12.23 -18.77 6.03
N LEU A 124 -12.68 -18.69 4.76
CA LEU A 124 -13.42 -17.57 4.23
C LEU A 124 -14.87 -17.96 3.92
N SER A 125 -15.77 -17.00 4.13
CA SER A 125 -17.17 -17.06 3.71
C SER A 125 -17.56 -15.75 3.02
N THR A 126 -18.72 -15.72 2.38
CA THR A 126 -19.27 -14.50 1.80
C THR A 126 -19.56 -13.41 2.83
N ASN A 127 -19.68 -13.78 4.11
CA ASN A 127 -19.90 -12.85 5.22
C ASN A 127 -18.60 -12.38 5.89
N PHE A 128 -17.42 -12.83 5.43
CA PHE A 128 -16.14 -12.55 6.09
C PHE A 128 -15.93 -11.06 6.37
N ILE A 129 -16.14 -10.19 5.40
CA ILE A 129 -15.96 -8.74 5.56
C ILE A 129 -16.98 -8.18 6.56
N LYS A 130 -18.26 -8.56 6.41
CA LYS A 130 -19.33 -8.13 7.32
C LYS A 130 -19.07 -8.53 8.77
N ASP A 131 -18.61 -9.77 8.98
CA ASP A 131 -18.33 -10.29 10.33
C ASP A 131 -17.11 -9.63 10.97
N LYS A 132 -16.08 -9.33 10.16
CA LYS A 132 -14.84 -8.71 10.65
C LYS A 132 -15.00 -7.22 10.90
N PHE A 133 -15.72 -6.51 10.05
CA PHE A 133 -15.87 -5.06 10.08
C PHE A 133 -17.32 -4.65 10.37
N ASN A 134 -17.99 -5.35 11.27
CA ASN A 134 -19.39 -5.12 11.63
C ASN A 134 -19.67 -3.73 12.20
N THR A 135 -18.66 -3.06 12.76
CA THR A 135 -18.70 -1.67 13.27
C THR A 135 -18.06 -0.67 12.30
N GLY A 136 -17.82 -1.06 11.05
CA GLY A 136 -17.07 -0.29 10.07
C GLY A 136 -15.55 -0.52 10.17
N TYR A 137 -14.85 -0.15 9.10
CA TYR A 137 -13.40 -0.20 9.06
C TYR A 137 -12.81 0.95 9.85
N GLN A 138 -11.92 0.63 10.77
CA GLN A 138 -11.06 1.59 11.44
C GLN A 138 -9.62 1.25 11.07
N PRO A 139 -8.85 2.20 10.52
CA PRO A 139 -7.43 1.97 10.27
C PRO A 139 -6.76 1.59 11.59
N GLU A 140 -6.02 0.50 11.60
CA GLU A 140 -5.11 0.23 12.71
C GLU A 140 -4.04 1.34 12.68
N MET A 141 -4.29 2.42 13.37
CA MET A 141 -3.28 3.46 13.61
C MET A 141 -2.25 2.92 14.59
N GLY A 142 -1.48 1.95 14.14
CA GLY A 142 -0.31 1.45 14.85
C GLY A 142 0.85 2.44 14.82
N ILE A 143 0.55 3.73 14.96
CA ILE A 143 1.60 4.75 15.15
C ILE A 143 2.00 4.67 16.62
N THR A 144 2.85 3.69 16.94
CA THR A 144 3.47 3.57 18.26
C THR A 144 4.50 4.69 18.43
N GLU A 145 4.85 5.02 19.66
CA GLU A 145 5.94 5.97 19.96
C GLU A 145 7.24 5.59 19.24
N ASP A 146 7.52 4.30 19.10
CA ASP A 146 8.69 3.79 18.36
C ASP A 146 8.63 4.15 16.86
N VAL A 147 7.47 4.02 16.24
CA VAL A 147 7.26 4.42 14.82
C VAL A 147 7.42 5.93 14.67
N ILE A 148 6.81 6.73 15.54
CA ILE A 148 6.96 8.19 15.53
C ILE A 148 8.43 8.58 15.68
N ARG A 149 9.14 7.97 16.62
CA ARG A 149 10.57 8.21 16.83
C ARG A 149 11.41 7.86 15.59
N LYS A 150 11.17 6.73 14.94
CA LYS A 150 11.85 6.31 13.71
C LYS A 150 11.61 7.28 12.57
N ILE A 151 10.37 7.72 12.37
CA ILE A 151 10.01 8.71 11.34
C ILE A 151 10.71 10.03 11.63
N SER A 152 10.74 10.48 12.89
CA SER A 152 11.42 11.71 13.30
C SER A 152 12.91 11.66 12.98
N ILE A 153 13.59 10.56 13.31
CA ILE A 153 15.01 10.36 13.02
C ILE A 153 15.24 10.39 11.51
N ALA A 154 14.44 9.64 10.74
CA ALA A 154 14.55 9.61 9.28
C ALA A 154 14.36 10.99 8.67
N SER A 155 13.39 11.79 9.14
CA SER A 155 13.12 13.15 8.68
C SER A 155 14.31 14.07 8.90
N VAL A 156 14.95 14.00 10.08
CA VAL A 156 16.14 14.80 10.39
C VAL A 156 17.32 14.38 9.50
N LEU A 157 17.53 13.08 9.29
CA LEU A 157 18.61 12.60 8.42
C LEU A 157 18.43 13.05 6.96
N VAL A 158 17.19 13.03 6.44
CA VAL A 158 16.87 13.53 5.11
C VAL A 158 17.12 15.04 5.03
N PHE A 159 16.66 15.79 6.04
CA PHE A 159 16.87 17.23 6.14
C PHE A 159 18.37 17.60 6.13
N ILE A 160 19.18 16.94 6.97
CA ILE A 160 20.64 17.14 6.99
C ILE A 160 21.26 16.79 5.64
N LYS A 161 20.84 15.70 5.00
CA LYS A 161 21.36 15.32 3.68
C LYS A 161 21.03 16.34 2.60
N GLN A 162 19.86 16.97 2.65
CA GLN A 162 19.47 18.02 1.72
C GLN A 162 20.24 19.31 1.96
N LEU A 163 20.58 19.62 3.21
CA LEU A 163 21.25 20.86 3.62
C LEU A 163 22.79 20.75 3.64
N ARG A 164 23.40 19.82 2.91
CA ARG A 164 24.86 19.55 2.84
C ARG A 164 25.77 20.78 2.67
N LYS A 165 25.21 21.98 2.51
CA LYS A 165 25.95 23.26 2.40
C LYS A 165 25.83 24.14 3.65
N ILE A 166 25.13 23.69 4.69
CA ILE A 166 24.94 24.46 5.92
C ILE A 166 25.88 23.91 6.99
N ASP A 167 26.68 24.76 7.57
CA ASP A 167 27.53 24.44 8.69
C ASP A 167 26.68 24.33 9.95
N PHE A 168 26.56 23.10 10.48
CA PHE A 168 25.82 22.77 11.70
C PHE A 168 26.69 22.90 12.97
N SER A 169 27.81 23.60 12.92
CA SER A 169 28.73 23.72 14.04
C SER A 169 28.11 24.29 15.32
N ASN A 170 26.90 24.87 15.25
CA ASN A 170 26.27 25.57 16.36
C ASN A 170 24.91 24.99 16.84
N SER A 171 24.37 23.94 16.25
CA SER A 171 23.12 23.33 16.74
C SER A 171 23.01 21.87 16.37
N ASN A 172 23.00 21.03 17.40
CA ASN A 172 22.79 19.56 17.28
C ASN A 172 21.36 19.17 17.66
N GLU A 173 20.48 20.14 17.90
CA GLU A 173 19.12 19.89 18.38
C GLU A 173 18.09 20.18 17.28
N PHE A 174 17.17 19.26 17.08
CA PHE A 174 16.10 19.33 16.10
C PHE A 174 14.77 19.07 16.77
N THR A 175 13.76 19.88 16.43
CA THR A 175 12.38 19.63 16.82
C THR A 175 11.59 19.20 15.60
N VAL A 176 11.04 17.99 15.63
CA VAL A 176 10.20 17.44 14.56
C VAL A 176 8.75 17.43 15.04
N LYS A 177 7.84 18.05 14.28
CA LYS A 177 6.40 17.93 14.52
C LYS A 177 5.84 16.80 13.67
N ILE A 178 5.25 15.80 14.31
CA ILE A 178 4.51 14.72 13.65
C ILE A 178 3.12 14.67 14.25
N LEU A 179 2.11 14.85 13.41
CA LEU A 179 0.73 15.05 13.85
C LEU A 179 0.68 16.23 14.86
N GLU A 180 0.11 16.01 16.05
CA GLU A 180 0.05 17.03 17.12
C GLU A 180 1.18 16.90 18.15
N GLN A 181 2.20 16.08 17.89
CA GLN A 181 3.31 15.83 18.81
C GLN A 181 4.60 16.49 18.35
N TYR A 182 5.34 17.08 19.30
CA TYR A 182 6.68 17.63 19.08
C TYR A 182 7.71 16.70 19.67
N ILE A 183 8.70 16.30 18.85
CA ILE A 183 9.77 15.39 19.25
C ILE A 183 11.08 16.12 19.13
N ASN A 184 11.78 16.22 20.24
CA ASN A 184 13.12 16.82 20.29
C ASN A 184 14.16 15.72 20.07
N LEU A 185 15.03 15.91 19.11
CA LEU A 185 16.13 15.01 18.76
C LEU A 185 17.45 15.77 18.93
N LYS A 186 18.40 15.12 19.55
CA LYS A 186 19.79 15.61 19.67
C LYS A 186 20.72 14.66 18.92
N ILE A 187 21.61 15.22 18.12
CA ILE A 187 22.62 14.48 17.39
C ILE A 187 23.96 14.78 18.02
N ASP A 188 24.58 13.78 18.65
CA ASP A 188 25.81 13.95 19.39
C ASP A 188 27.06 13.90 18.50
N LYS A 189 26.98 13.23 17.33
CA LYS A 189 28.02 13.24 16.27
C LYS A 189 27.42 12.84 14.92
N ILE A 190 27.85 13.48 13.86
CA ILE A 190 27.63 13.08 12.46
C ILE A 190 28.94 12.61 11.87
#